data_26362fc40fca54e59558f2d7a152c8ff
#
_entry.id   26362fc40fca54e59558f2d7a152c8ff
#
_cell.length_a   1.000
_cell.length_b   1.000
_cell.length_c   1.000
_cell.angle_alpha   90.00
_cell.angle_beta   90.00
_cell.angle_gamma   90.00
#
_symmetry.space_group_name_H-M   'P 1'
#
loop_
_entity.id
_entity.type
_entity.pdbx_description
1 polymer ?
#
loop_
_entity_poly.entity_id
_entity_poly.type
_entity_poly.pdbx_seq_one_letter_code
_entity_poly.pdbx_strand_id
1 'polypeptide(L)'
;MELLDKLNILADAAKYDAACTSSGLDRAGRSGTIGSTSMTGCCHTFSADGRCVSLLKVLMTNICIYDCLYCINRRTNDVRRAAFSPRELCDLTMGFYRRNYIEGLFLSSAVVRNPDYTTELMIQTLHLLRTEHRFGGYIHAKAIPGADPLLTHQLGLLADQIGRAHV
;
A
#
# COMPACT_ATOMS: atom_id res chain seq x y z
N MET A 1 18.40 5.18 3.55
CA MET A 1 17.14 5.39 4.30
C MET A 1 16.72 4.04 4.87
N GLU A 2 16.54 3.97 6.16
CA GLU A 2 16.14 2.74 6.85
C GLU A 2 14.72 2.32 6.44
N LEU A 3 14.42 1.00 6.52
CA LEU A 3 13.14 0.45 6.10
C LEU A 3 11.94 1.05 6.88
N LEU A 4 12.12 1.29 8.16
CA LEU A 4 11.09 1.92 9.01
C LEU A 4 10.83 3.38 8.62
N ASP A 5 11.85 4.12 8.21
CA ASP A 5 11.67 5.49 7.71
C ASP A 5 10.84 5.50 6.42
N LYS A 6 11.15 4.57 5.50
CA LYS A 6 10.35 4.39 4.27
C LYS A 6 8.90 4.06 4.60
N LEU A 7 8.67 3.14 5.54
CA LEU A 7 7.33 2.76 5.97
C LEU A 7 6.55 3.97 6.49
N ASN A 8 7.15 4.76 7.39
CA ASN A 8 6.49 5.93 7.94
C ASN A 8 6.09 6.93 6.86
N ILE A 9 6.99 7.20 5.90
CA ILE A 9 6.72 8.13 4.78
C ILE A 9 5.61 7.58 3.87
N LEU A 10 5.70 6.32 3.47
CA LEU A 10 4.83 5.74 2.45
C LEU A 10 3.47 5.30 3.00
N ALA A 11 3.39 4.94 4.26
CA ALA A 11 2.11 4.71 4.94
C ALA A 11 1.39 6.03 5.24
N ASP A 12 2.11 7.08 5.66
CA ASP A 12 1.53 8.40 5.85
C ASP A 12 1.02 8.99 4.52
N ALA A 13 1.78 8.86 3.45
CA ALA A 13 1.34 9.27 2.12
C ALA A 13 0.11 8.49 1.62
N ALA A 14 -0.03 7.24 2.01
CA ALA A 14 -1.15 6.38 1.61
C ALA A 14 -2.48 6.74 2.28
N LYS A 15 -2.49 7.44 3.42
CA LYS A 15 -3.73 7.85 4.10
C LYS A 15 -4.61 8.78 3.26
N TYR A 16 -4.01 9.55 2.36
CA TYR A 16 -4.72 10.44 1.44
C TYR A 16 -5.35 9.73 0.24
N ASP A 17 -5.14 8.43 0.13
CA ASP A 17 -5.77 7.60 -0.88
C ASP A 17 -7.20 7.25 -0.46
N ALA A 18 -8.19 7.80 -1.17
CA ALA A 18 -9.62 7.84 -0.79
C ALA A 18 -10.34 6.48 -0.73
N ALA A 19 -9.66 5.36 -1.01
CA ALA A 19 -10.31 4.05 -1.09
C ALA A 19 -10.51 3.35 0.26
N CYS A 20 -10.13 3.96 1.38
CA CYS A 20 -10.29 3.37 2.70
C CYS A 20 -10.82 4.36 3.72
N THR A 21 -11.87 4.00 4.42
CA THR A 21 -12.31 4.66 5.65
C THR A 21 -11.39 4.24 6.79
N SER A 22 -10.28 4.94 7.00
CA SER A 22 -9.50 4.80 8.23
C SER A 22 -10.16 5.62 9.33
N SER A 23 -10.26 5.09 10.54
CA SER A 23 -10.90 5.76 11.67
C SER A 23 -10.14 7.01 12.17
N GLY A 24 -8.92 7.23 11.70
CA GLY A 24 -8.10 8.38 12.09
C GLY A 24 -7.69 8.42 13.56
N LEU A 25 -7.86 7.31 14.29
CA LEU A 25 -7.56 7.25 15.72
C LEU A 25 -6.08 6.94 15.97
N ASP A 26 -5.44 7.81 16.72
CA ASP A 26 -4.11 7.60 17.30
C ASP A 26 -4.20 7.66 18.82
N ARG A 27 -3.79 6.59 19.50
CA ARG A 27 -3.82 6.49 20.94
C ARG A 27 -2.62 5.71 21.47
N ALA A 28 -1.73 6.40 22.19
CA ALA A 28 -0.66 5.76 22.93
C ALA A 28 -1.24 4.87 24.05
N GLY A 29 -0.62 3.72 24.27
CA GLY A 29 -0.94 2.86 25.41
C GLY A 29 -0.76 3.61 26.74
N ARG A 30 -1.71 3.44 27.67
CA ARG A 30 -1.60 3.98 29.02
C ARG A 30 -1.09 2.89 29.96
N SER A 31 -0.38 3.29 31.03
CA SER A 31 0.02 2.37 32.09
C SER A 31 -1.21 1.62 32.65
N GLY A 32 -1.14 0.28 32.67
CA GLY A 32 -2.24 -0.60 33.09
C GLY A 32 -3.19 -1.01 31.98
N THR A 33 -2.96 -0.60 30.71
CA THR A 33 -3.73 -1.07 29.55
C THR A 33 -2.83 -1.83 28.57
N ILE A 34 -3.41 -2.77 27.82
CA ILE A 34 -2.71 -3.52 26.75
C ILE A 34 -3.09 -2.91 25.41
N GLY A 35 -2.04 -2.56 24.63
CA GLY A 35 -2.18 -2.08 23.26
C GLY A 35 -2.10 -0.58 23.08
N SER A 36 -1.73 -0.18 21.88
CA SER A 36 -1.72 1.19 21.38
C SER A 36 -2.37 1.21 20.01
N THR A 37 -2.92 2.34 19.61
CA THR A 37 -3.51 2.53 18.28
C THR A 37 -2.68 3.56 17.54
N SER A 38 -2.20 3.23 16.33
CA SER A 38 -1.50 4.17 15.45
C SER A 38 -2.33 4.46 14.20
N MET A 39 -2.31 5.72 13.78
CA MET A 39 -3.00 6.18 12.57
C MET A 39 -2.35 5.72 11.27
N THR A 40 -1.09 5.31 11.31
CA THR A 40 -0.30 5.01 10.11
C THR A 40 -0.26 3.52 9.81
N GLY A 41 -0.45 3.17 8.54
CA GLY A 41 -0.09 1.89 7.97
C GLY A 41 -1.15 0.80 7.97
N CYS A 42 -2.25 0.93 8.70
CA CYS A 42 -3.31 -0.08 8.64
C CYS A 42 -4.64 0.52 8.20
N CYS A 43 -5.30 -0.14 7.27
CA CYS A 43 -6.68 0.12 6.93
C CYS A 43 -7.52 -1.13 7.17
N HIS A 44 -8.83 -0.93 7.26
CA HIS A 44 -9.79 -2.00 7.42
C HIS A 44 -10.66 -2.11 6.18
N THR A 45 -10.90 -3.33 5.72
CA THR A 45 -11.89 -3.65 4.71
C THR A 45 -12.83 -4.72 5.27
N PHE A 46 -14.00 -4.86 4.67
CA PHE A 46 -14.94 -5.90 5.07
C PHE A 46 -14.95 -6.99 4.00
N SER A 47 -14.79 -8.23 4.44
CA SER A 47 -15.00 -9.39 3.58
C SER A 47 -16.50 -9.63 3.33
N ALA A 48 -16.82 -10.45 2.35
CA ALA A 48 -18.21 -10.75 1.98
C ALA A 48 -19.04 -11.37 3.13
N ASP A 49 -18.37 -11.98 4.11
CA ASP A 49 -18.99 -12.53 5.33
C ASP A 49 -19.09 -11.51 6.48
N GLY A 50 -18.80 -10.23 6.22
CA GLY A 50 -18.89 -9.14 7.19
C GLY A 50 -17.73 -9.04 8.18
N ARG A 51 -16.67 -9.86 8.05
CA ARG A 51 -15.48 -9.72 8.90
C ARG A 51 -14.67 -8.50 8.53
N CYS A 52 -14.14 -7.81 9.53
CA CYS A 52 -13.17 -6.73 9.36
C CYS A 52 -11.78 -7.33 9.12
N VAL A 53 -11.14 -6.96 8.00
CA VAL A 53 -9.81 -7.39 7.61
C VAL A 53 -8.84 -6.23 7.75
N SER A 54 -7.79 -6.42 8.54
CA SER A 54 -6.73 -5.41 8.72
C SER A 54 -5.70 -5.51 7.61
N LEU A 55 -5.49 -4.42 6.87
CA LEU A 55 -4.55 -4.36 5.76
C LEU A 55 -3.39 -3.42 6.07
N LEU A 56 -2.17 -3.81 5.69
CA LEU A 56 -1.06 -2.88 5.58
C LEU A 56 -1.31 -1.99 4.36
N LYS A 57 -1.58 -0.70 4.58
CA LYS A 57 -1.83 0.27 3.52
C LYS A 57 -0.58 1.10 3.27
N VAL A 58 0.02 0.93 2.11
CA VAL A 58 1.24 1.65 1.72
C VAL A 58 1.25 2.01 0.24
N LEU A 59 2.05 3.03 -0.09
CA LEU A 59 2.48 3.28 -1.46
C LEU A 59 3.75 2.50 -1.77
N MET A 60 3.87 1.99 -2.99
CA MET A 60 5.14 1.49 -3.53
C MET A 60 6.19 2.62 -3.55
N THR A 61 5.76 3.80 -3.98
CA THR A 61 6.54 5.04 -3.94
C THR A 61 5.61 6.24 -3.89
N ASN A 62 6.07 7.34 -3.30
CA ASN A 62 5.42 8.66 -3.41
C ASN A 62 6.19 9.63 -4.32
N ILE A 63 7.21 9.15 -5.03
CA ILE A 63 7.89 9.87 -6.11
C ILE A 63 6.98 9.84 -7.33
N CYS A 64 6.53 11.01 -7.81
CA CYS A 64 5.57 11.11 -8.91
C CYS A 64 6.11 11.99 -10.04
N ILE A 65 5.86 11.59 -11.29
CA ILE A 65 6.15 12.41 -12.47
C ILE A 65 5.04 13.43 -12.75
N TYR A 66 3.84 13.22 -12.19
CA TYR A 66 2.67 14.07 -12.41
C TYR A 66 2.55 15.18 -11.36
N ASP A 67 1.78 16.18 -11.71
CA ASP A 67 1.55 17.36 -10.87
C ASP A 67 0.06 17.66 -10.67
N CYS A 68 -0.71 16.61 -10.35
CA CYS A 68 -2.16 16.70 -10.12
C CYS A 68 -2.46 17.65 -8.96
N LEU A 69 -3.25 18.69 -9.19
CA LEU A 69 -3.47 19.80 -8.24
C LEU A 69 -4.01 19.36 -6.88
N TYR A 70 -4.81 18.30 -6.84
CA TYR A 70 -5.40 17.77 -5.61
C TYR A 70 -4.50 16.77 -4.85
N CYS A 71 -3.36 16.35 -5.44
CA CYS A 71 -2.57 15.27 -4.89
C CYS A 71 -1.46 15.80 -3.97
N ILE A 72 -1.40 15.29 -2.74
CA ILE A 72 -0.33 15.60 -1.79
C ILE A 72 1.05 15.17 -2.32
N ASN A 73 1.09 14.09 -3.10
CA ASN A 73 2.32 13.51 -3.65
C ASN A 73 2.68 14.08 -5.04
N ARG A 74 2.02 15.14 -5.50
CA ARG A 74 2.37 15.79 -6.77
C ARG A 74 3.83 16.20 -6.81
N ARG A 75 4.40 16.24 -8.01
CA ARG A 75 5.84 16.49 -8.23
C ARG A 75 6.35 17.76 -7.56
N THR A 76 5.58 18.84 -7.60
CA THR A 76 5.98 20.17 -7.10
C THR A 76 5.81 20.33 -5.59
N ASN A 77 5.15 19.40 -4.88
CA ASN A 77 5.05 19.48 -3.42
C ASN A 77 6.37 19.12 -2.75
N ASP A 78 6.76 19.93 -1.77
CA ASP A 78 7.91 19.66 -0.91
C ASP A 78 7.52 18.68 0.22
N VAL A 79 7.50 17.40 -0.10
CA VAL A 79 7.23 16.31 0.85
C VAL A 79 8.38 15.31 0.83
N ARG A 80 8.63 14.67 1.96
CA ARG A 80 9.63 13.59 2.02
C ARG A 80 9.28 12.49 1.04
N ARG A 81 10.26 12.06 0.25
CA ARG A 81 10.09 11.06 -0.81
C ARG A 81 10.78 9.76 -0.44
N ALA A 82 10.12 8.65 -0.75
CA ALA A 82 10.65 7.31 -0.56
C ALA A 82 10.15 6.36 -1.66
N ALA A 83 10.82 5.23 -1.79
CA ALA A 83 10.39 4.12 -2.62
C ALA A 83 10.81 2.80 -1.97
N PHE A 84 9.93 1.81 -2.00
CA PHE A 84 10.29 0.43 -1.71
C PHE A 84 10.81 -0.25 -2.98
N SER A 85 11.79 -1.14 -2.81
CA SER A 85 12.00 -2.19 -3.79
C SER A 85 10.93 -3.28 -3.60
N PRO A 86 10.65 -4.10 -4.62
CA PRO A 86 9.72 -5.22 -4.48
C PRO A 86 10.06 -6.15 -3.32
N ARG A 87 11.33 -6.48 -3.09
CA ARG A 87 11.76 -7.33 -1.97
C ARG A 87 11.56 -6.67 -0.61
N GLU A 88 11.93 -5.40 -0.45
CA GLU A 88 11.69 -4.67 0.81
C GLU A 88 10.22 -4.69 1.20
N LEU A 89 9.32 -4.48 0.25
CA LEU A 89 7.89 -4.48 0.52
C LEU A 89 7.35 -5.88 0.84
N CYS A 90 7.88 -6.92 0.17
CA CYS A 90 7.56 -8.31 0.51
C CYS A 90 8.00 -8.66 1.93
N ASP A 91 9.24 -8.37 2.29
CA ASP A 91 9.79 -8.67 3.62
C ASP A 91 9.01 -7.94 4.73
N LEU A 92 8.66 -6.68 4.46
CA LEU A 92 7.84 -5.87 5.37
C LEU A 92 6.45 -6.49 5.56
N THR A 93 5.76 -6.80 4.46
CA THR A 93 4.42 -7.39 4.48
C THR A 93 4.42 -8.73 5.23
N MET A 94 5.38 -9.60 4.93
CA MET A 94 5.51 -10.90 5.59
C MET A 94 5.89 -10.77 7.06
N GLY A 95 6.72 -9.77 7.40
CA GLY A 95 7.08 -9.47 8.79
C GLY A 95 5.86 -9.11 9.64
N PHE A 96 4.96 -8.26 9.13
CA PHE A 96 3.72 -7.90 9.81
C PHE A 96 2.70 -9.05 9.83
N TYR A 97 2.57 -9.77 8.72
CA TYR A 97 1.64 -10.89 8.60
C TYR A 97 1.96 -12.02 9.59
N ARG A 98 3.24 -12.43 9.67
CA ARG A 98 3.70 -13.48 10.60
C ARG A 98 3.51 -13.13 12.07
N ARG A 99 3.46 -11.84 12.40
CA ARG A 99 3.19 -11.34 13.75
C ARG A 99 1.71 -11.10 14.02
N ASN A 100 0.82 -11.47 13.09
CA ASN A 100 -0.62 -11.27 13.16
C ASN A 100 -1.04 -9.79 13.31
N TYR A 101 -0.24 -8.84 12.80
CA TYR A 101 -0.59 -7.42 12.82
C TYR A 101 -1.52 -7.05 11.67
N ILE A 102 -1.43 -7.80 10.56
CA ILE A 102 -2.23 -7.61 9.35
C ILE A 102 -2.69 -8.96 8.80
N GLU A 103 -3.77 -8.92 8.04
CA GLU A 103 -4.32 -10.07 7.30
C GLU A 103 -4.10 -9.92 5.79
N GLY A 104 -3.66 -8.75 5.34
CA GLY A 104 -3.44 -8.50 3.93
C GLY A 104 -2.67 -7.21 3.64
N LEU A 105 -2.55 -6.91 2.35
CA LEU A 105 -1.84 -5.75 1.80
C LEU A 105 -2.80 -4.90 0.96
N PHE A 106 -2.79 -3.58 1.21
CA PHE A 106 -3.35 -2.59 0.30
C PHE A 106 -2.20 -1.84 -0.35
N LEU A 107 -1.98 -2.10 -1.64
CA LEU A 107 -0.89 -1.53 -2.41
C LEU A 107 -1.40 -0.53 -3.44
N SER A 108 -0.93 0.70 -3.34
CA SER A 108 -1.04 1.70 -4.39
C SER A 108 0.33 2.30 -4.72
N SER A 109 0.41 3.25 -5.61
CA SER A 109 1.66 3.92 -5.95
C SER A 109 1.42 5.29 -6.57
N ALA A 110 2.35 6.21 -6.35
CA ALA A 110 2.56 7.31 -7.27
C ALA A 110 3.24 6.78 -8.54
N VAL A 111 3.25 7.57 -9.60
CA VAL A 111 3.79 7.14 -10.90
C VAL A 111 5.23 7.59 -11.03
N VAL A 112 6.16 6.64 -10.96
CA VAL A 112 7.59 6.86 -11.16
C VAL A 112 7.98 6.47 -12.60
N ARG A 113 8.75 7.28 -13.28
CA ARG A 113 9.19 7.13 -14.68
C ARG A 113 8.04 7.14 -15.71
N ASN A 114 7.18 6.13 -15.70
CA ASN A 114 5.96 6.03 -16.50
C ASN A 114 4.97 5.04 -15.85
N PRO A 115 3.69 5.01 -16.29
CA PRO A 115 2.68 4.12 -15.75
C PRO A 115 3.02 2.63 -15.85
N ASP A 116 3.56 2.19 -16.99
CA ASP A 116 3.87 0.78 -17.23
C ASP A 116 4.97 0.29 -16.30
N TYR A 117 6.09 1.02 -16.22
CA TYR A 117 7.18 0.70 -15.30
C TYR A 117 6.71 0.60 -13.85
N THR A 118 5.84 1.53 -13.43
CA THR A 118 5.29 1.52 -12.07
C THR A 118 4.41 0.28 -11.84
N THR A 119 3.58 -0.07 -12.82
CA THR A 119 2.74 -1.27 -12.78
C THR A 119 3.56 -2.55 -12.74
N GLU A 120 4.64 -2.61 -13.52
CA GLU A 120 5.59 -3.74 -13.51
C GLU A 120 6.23 -3.95 -12.13
N LEU A 121 6.63 -2.88 -11.43
CA LEU A 121 7.15 -2.98 -10.06
C LEU A 121 6.09 -3.54 -9.10
N MET A 122 4.82 -3.11 -9.24
CA MET A 122 3.72 -3.64 -8.44
C MET A 122 3.47 -5.12 -8.75
N ILE A 123 3.43 -5.50 -10.04
CA ILE A 123 3.30 -6.90 -10.47
C ILE A 123 4.42 -7.74 -9.88
N GLN A 124 5.68 -7.29 -9.99
CA GLN A 124 6.83 -8.00 -9.44
C GLN A 124 6.68 -8.21 -7.92
N THR A 125 6.22 -7.20 -7.19
CA THR A 125 5.97 -7.31 -5.75
C THR A 125 4.92 -8.37 -5.44
N LEU A 126 3.77 -8.31 -6.10
CA LEU A 126 2.68 -9.27 -5.87
C LEU A 126 3.06 -10.68 -6.30
N HIS A 127 3.79 -10.81 -7.41
CA HIS A 127 4.30 -12.09 -7.88
C HIS A 127 5.24 -12.73 -6.84
N LEU A 128 6.20 -11.96 -6.31
CA LEU A 128 7.10 -12.44 -5.24
C LEU A 128 6.32 -12.87 -4.00
N LEU A 129 5.33 -12.09 -3.57
CA LEU A 129 4.46 -12.45 -2.44
C LEU A 129 3.74 -13.77 -2.68
N ARG A 130 3.12 -13.95 -3.84
CA ARG A 130 2.33 -15.14 -4.16
C ARG A 130 3.17 -16.39 -4.38
N THR A 131 4.34 -16.27 -5.04
CA THR A 131 5.19 -17.41 -5.42
C THR A 131 6.26 -17.73 -4.39
N GLU A 132 7.18 -16.81 -4.10
CA GLU A 132 8.31 -17.08 -3.19
C GLU A 132 7.83 -17.19 -1.74
N HIS A 133 6.99 -16.25 -1.30
CA HIS A 133 6.51 -16.22 0.09
C HIS A 133 5.23 -17.04 0.33
N ARG A 134 4.60 -17.55 -0.74
CA ARG A 134 3.32 -18.29 -0.69
C ARG A 134 2.27 -17.56 0.14
N PHE A 135 2.24 -16.24 0.00
CA PHE A 135 1.34 -15.37 0.75
C PHE A 135 -0.11 -15.62 0.33
N GLY A 136 -0.92 -16.20 1.22
CA GLY A 136 -2.35 -16.46 1.03
C GLY A 136 -3.26 -15.35 1.56
N GLY A 137 -2.69 -14.26 2.12
CA GLY A 137 -3.46 -13.13 2.64
C GLY A 137 -4.10 -12.30 1.53
N TYR A 138 -5.06 -11.46 1.94
CA TYR A 138 -5.81 -10.60 1.04
C TYR A 138 -4.92 -9.51 0.42
N ILE A 139 -5.04 -9.29 -0.88
CA ILE A 139 -4.34 -8.24 -1.61
C ILE A 139 -5.33 -7.36 -2.35
N HIS A 140 -5.36 -6.08 -1.97
CA HIS A 140 -6.01 -5.02 -2.74
C HIS A 140 -4.95 -4.19 -3.44
N ALA A 141 -4.98 -4.13 -4.76
CA ALA A 141 -4.07 -3.30 -5.55
C ALA A 141 -4.83 -2.18 -6.27
N LYS A 142 -4.27 -0.99 -6.34
CA LYS A 142 -4.79 0.09 -7.16
C LYS A 142 -4.12 0.13 -8.51
N ALA A 143 -4.90 -0.01 -9.57
CA ALA A 143 -4.41 0.13 -10.94
C ALA A 143 -3.87 1.55 -11.19
N ILE A 144 -2.75 1.62 -11.88
CA ILE A 144 -2.10 2.89 -12.26
C ILE A 144 -2.79 3.47 -13.49
N PRO A 145 -3.24 4.73 -13.45
CA PRO A 145 -3.86 5.38 -14.60
C PRO A 145 -2.87 5.47 -15.77
N GLY A 146 -3.34 5.12 -16.96
CA GLY A 146 -2.55 5.18 -18.19
C GLY A 146 -1.58 4.01 -18.41
N ALA A 147 -1.59 3.00 -17.55
CA ALA A 147 -0.83 1.77 -17.78
C ALA A 147 -1.47 0.93 -18.89
N ASP A 148 -0.65 0.12 -19.56
CA ASP A 148 -1.10 -0.84 -20.56
C ASP A 148 -2.19 -1.77 -19.97
N PRO A 149 -3.31 -1.98 -20.66
CA PRO A 149 -4.37 -2.88 -20.20
C PRO A 149 -3.90 -4.29 -19.89
N LEU A 150 -2.89 -4.82 -20.62
CA LEU A 150 -2.33 -6.14 -20.35
C LEU A 150 -1.60 -6.18 -19.00
N LEU A 151 -0.84 -5.14 -18.65
CA LEU A 151 -0.20 -5.04 -17.35
C LEU A 151 -1.23 -4.90 -16.23
N THR A 152 -2.28 -4.11 -16.45
CA THR A 152 -3.39 -3.99 -15.50
C THR A 152 -4.09 -5.34 -15.29
N HIS A 153 -4.29 -6.11 -16.36
CA HIS A 153 -4.85 -7.47 -16.28
C HIS A 153 -3.93 -8.41 -15.48
N GLN A 154 -2.61 -8.40 -15.75
CA GLN A 154 -1.65 -9.20 -15.00
C GLN A 154 -1.62 -8.85 -13.51
N LEU A 155 -1.68 -7.56 -13.17
CA LEU A 155 -1.82 -7.11 -11.79
C LEU A 155 -3.09 -7.68 -11.14
N GLY A 156 -4.19 -7.68 -11.88
CA GLY A 156 -5.49 -8.21 -11.43
C GLY A 156 -5.48 -9.70 -11.14
N LEU A 157 -4.71 -10.49 -11.88
CA LEU A 157 -4.57 -11.93 -11.65
C LEU A 157 -3.85 -12.28 -10.33
N LEU A 158 -3.07 -11.34 -9.80
CA LEU A 158 -2.30 -11.53 -8.55
C LEU A 158 -3.01 -10.96 -7.32
N ALA A 159 -3.96 -10.06 -7.53
CA ALA A 159 -4.73 -9.39 -6.47
C ALA A 159 -6.10 -10.03 -6.28
N ASP A 160 -6.65 -9.92 -5.07
CA ASP A 160 -8.03 -10.34 -4.77
C ASP A 160 -9.03 -9.23 -5.17
N GLN A 161 -8.57 -7.97 -5.16
CA GLN A 161 -9.36 -6.83 -5.60
C GLN A 161 -8.48 -5.80 -6.30
N ILE A 162 -9.00 -5.25 -7.40
CA ILE A 162 -8.43 -4.11 -8.10
C ILE A 162 -9.29 -2.87 -7.84
N GLY A 163 -8.67 -1.85 -7.24
CA GLY A 163 -9.22 -0.51 -7.18
C GLY A 163 -8.78 0.34 -8.37
N ARG A 164 -9.53 1.39 -8.68
CA ARG A 164 -9.11 2.42 -9.63
C ARG A 164 -8.66 3.66 -8.88
N ALA A 165 -7.60 4.30 -9.34
CA ALA A 165 -7.32 5.67 -8.95
C ALA A 165 -8.42 6.57 -9.55
N HIS A 166 -9.00 7.44 -8.72
CA HIS A 166 -9.91 8.45 -9.24
C HIS A 166 -9.10 9.44 -10.07
N VAL A 167 -9.49 9.61 -11.31
CA VAL A 167 -8.98 10.64 -12.20
C VAL A 167 -9.89 11.86 -12.06
#